data_d5313e646fb8181417b164b3e5b6d954
#
_entry.id   d5313e646fb8181417b164b3e5b6d954
#
_cell.length_a   1.000
_cell.length_b   1.000
_cell.length_c   1.000
_cell.angle_alpha   90.00
_cell.angle_beta   90.00
_cell.angle_gamma   90.00
#
_symmetry.space_group_name_H-M   'P 1'
#
loop_
_entity.id
_entity.type
_entity.pdbx_description
1 polymer ?
#
loop_
_entity_poly.entity_id
_entity_poly.type
_entity_poly.pdbx_seq_one_letter_code
_entity_poly.pdbx_strand_id
1 'polypeptide(L)'
;MKTFDSTFAHTVYFWLTNPDSKEDCAAFETSLRQFLDNSGYARTKFIGKPPKASRDVVDGSFTYSLIVTFESAEAQQKYQVEPPHLKFVEEASSLWSKVIVYDSQGID
;
A
#
# COMPACT_ATOMS: atom_id res chain seq x y z
N MET A 1 -4.59 -19.18 8.50
CA MET A 1 -3.60 -18.10 8.57
C MET A 1 -2.74 -18.13 7.31
N LYS A 2 -2.60 -16.99 6.66
CA LYS A 2 -1.74 -16.91 5.47
C LYS A 2 -0.31 -16.63 5.88
N THR A 3 0.62 -17.39 5.32
CA THR A 3 2.04 -17.10 5.49
C THR A 3 2.46 -15.97 4.56
N PHE A 4 3.50 -15.24 4.95
CA PHE A 4 4.09 -14.20 4.12
C PHE A 4 4.70 -14.85 2.87
N ASP A 5 4.33 -14.34 1.71
CA ASP A 5 4.90 -14.85 0.45
C ASP A 5 6.24 -14.14 0.20
N SER A 6 7.33 -14.89 0.24
CA SER A 6 8.68 -14.34 0.16
C SER A 6 9.20 -14.16 -1.27
N THR A 7 8.36 -14.36 -2.28
CA THR A 7 8.79 -14.24 -3.68
C THR A 7 8.91 -12.80 -4.13
N PHE A 8 7.90 -11.98 -3.79
CA PHE A 8 7.87 -10.58 -4.22
C PHE A 8 7.13 -9.73 -3.19
N ALA A 9 7.75 -8.67 -2.73
CA ALA A 9 7.13 -7.72 -1.80
C ALA A 9 7.05 -6.33 -2.43
N HIS A 10 5.86 -5.76 -2.39
CA HIS A 10 5.53 -4.45 -2.92
C HIS A 10 5.18 -3.56 -1.74
N THR A 11 6.04 -2.61 -1.40
CA THR A 11 5.84 -1.71 -0.28
C THR A 11 5.60 -0.30 -0.79
N VAL A 12 4.52 0.31 -0.31
CA VAL A 12 4.09 1.63 -0.78
C VAL A 12 3.92 2.53 0.43
N TYR A 13 4.41 3.75 0.31
CA TYR A 13 4.26 4.77 1.35
C TYR A 13 3.51 5.95 0.77
N PHE A 14 2.48 6.40 1.49
CA PHE A 14 1.60 7.50 1.06
C PHE A 14 1.74 8.66 2.04
N TRP A 15 1.89 9.85 1.50
CA TRP A 15 1.80 11.10 2.25
C TRP A 15 0.51 11.80 1.85
N LEU A 16 -0.46 11.86 2.76
CA LEU A 16 -1.70 12.57 2.48
C LEU A 16 -1.47 14.06 2.52
N THR A 17 -2.21 14.80 1.71
CA THR A 17 -2.16 16.27 1.70
C THR A 17 -2.65 16.83 3.04
N ASN A 18 -3.71 16.21 3.58
CA ASN A 18 -4.30 16.63 4.86
C ASN A 18 -4.28 15.45 5.84
N PRO A 19 -3.10 15.09 6.39
CA PRO A 19 -2.97 13.88 7.20
C PRO A 19 -3.73 13.93 8.53
N ASP A 20 -4.12 15.13 8.98
CA ASP A 20 -4.89 15.30 10.21
C ASP A 20 -6.40 15.33 9.97
N SER A 21 -6.84 15.28 8.71
CA SER A 21 -8.27 15.25 8.38
C SER A 21 -8.81 13.83 8.57
N LYS A 22 -9.72 13.68 9.53
CA LYS A 22 -10.36 12.39 9.77
C LYS A 22 -11.18 11.92 8.58
N GLU A 23 -11.82 12.86 7.88
CA GLU A 23 -12.59 12.53 6.68
C GLU A 23 -11.72 12.01 5.55
N ASP A 24 -10.60 12.66 5.29
CA ASP A 24 -9.68 12.25 4.23
C ASP A 24 -9.05 10.90 4.56
N CYS A 25 -8.65 10.71 5.81
CA CYS A 25 -8.08 9.43 6.24
C CYS A 25 -9.10 8.30 6.10
N ALA A 26 -10.34 8.53 6.52
CA ALA A 26 -11.39 7.51 6.40
C ALA A 26 -11.68 7.17 4.93
N ALA A 27 -11.74 8.17 4.07
CA ALA A 27 -11.95 7.97 2.64
C ALA A 27 -10.81 7.17 2.01
N PHE A 28 -9.58 7.52 2.36
CA PHE A 28 -8.39 6.81 1.88
C PHE A 28 -8.41 5.34 2.33
N GLU A 29 -8.64 5.09 3.61
CA GLU A 29 -8.67 3.73 4.17
C GLU A 29 -9.76 2.89 3.53
N THR A 30 -10.95 3.45 3.36
CA THR A 30 -12.07 2.74 2.73
C THR A 30 -11.73 2.33 1.31
N SER A 31 -11.21 3.27 0.52
CA SER A 31 -10.87 3.01 -0.88
C SER A 31 -9.75 1.98 -1.01
N LEU A 32 -8.73 2.08 -0.15
CA LEU A 32 -7.61 1.14 -0.16
C LEU A 32 -8.06 -0.27 0.23
N ARG A 33 -8.90 -0.40 1.26
CA ARG A 33 -9.42 -1.71 1.69
C ARG A 33 -10.27 -2.36 0.61
N GLN A 34 -11.14 -1.58 -0.05
CA GLN A 34 -11.94 -2.09 -1.15
C GLN A 34 -11.08 -2.61 -2.29
N PHE A 35 -10.03 -1.86 -2.62
CA PHE A 35 -9.08 -2.29 -3.64
C PHE A 35 -8.45 -3.63 -3.27
N LEU A 36 -7.89 -3.73 -2.08
CA LEU A 36 -7.20 -4.95 -1.67
C LEU A 36 -8.14 -6.15 -1.57
N ASP A 37 -9.37 -5.94 -1.11
CA ASP A 37 -10.37 -7.00 -1.00
C ASP A 37 -10.81 -7.52 -2.37
N ASN A 38 -10.75 -6.68 -3.39
CA ASN A 38 -11.18 -7.03 -4.75
C ASN A 38 -10.02 -7.42 -5.67
N SER A 39 -8.78 -7.26 -5.24
CA SER A 39 -7.63 -7.63 -6.05
C SER A 39 -7.56 -9.15 -6.25
N GLY A 40 -7.35 -9.57 -7.50
CA GLY A 40 -7.18 -10.97 -7.84
C GLY A 40 -5.74 -11.47 -7.71
N TYR A 41 -4.78 -10.57 -7.46
CA TYR A 41 -3.35 -10.91 -7.48
C TYR A 41 -2.64 -10.72 -6.15
N ALA A 42 -3.15 -9.84 -5.29
CA ALA A 42 -2.55 -9.60 -3.98
C ALA A 42 -2.70 -10.82 -3.08
N ARG A 43 -1.60 -11.31 -2.50
CA ARG A 43 -1.62 -12.51 -1.66
C ARG A 43 -1.73 -12.18 -0.19
N THR A 44 -0.69 -11.58 0.41
CA THR A 44 -0.77 -11.08 1.77
C THR A 44 -0.79 -9.57 1.72
N LYS A 45 -1.53 -8.95 2.64
CA LYS A 45 -1.81 -7.52 2.63
C LYS A 45 -1.67 -6.95 4.02
N PHE A 46 -1.06 -5.77 4.11
CA PHE A 46 -0.90 -5.05 5.36
C PHE A 46 -1.06 -3.57 5.09
N ILE A 47 -1.89 -2.91 5.89
CA ILE A 47 -2.03 -1.46 5.90
C ILE A 47 -1.59 -0.98 7.28
N GLY A 48 -0.68 -0.01 7.32
CA GLY A 48 -0.15 0.47 8.59
C GLY A 48 0.02 1.97 8.63
N LYS A 49 0.33 2.45 9.83
CA LYS A 49 0.71 3.82 10.12
C LYS A 49 2.04 3.81 10.84
N PRO A 50 2.84 4.90 10.73
CA PRO A 50 4.09 4.94 11.47
C PRO A 50 3.82 4.98 12.99
N PRO A 51 4.55 4.19 13.77
CA PRO A 51 4.49 4.32 15.22
C PRO A 51 5.29 5.55 15.64
N LYS A 52 5.10 6.00 16.87
CA LYS A 52 6.00 6.99 17.45
C LYS A 52 7.36 6.33 17.64
N ALA A 53 8.40 6.95 17.11
CA ALA A 53 9.75 6.41 17.19
C ALA A 53 10.71 7.54 17.56
N SER A 54 11.78 7.16 18.29
CA SER A 54 12.79 8.10 18.77
C SER A 54 14.18 7.83 18.17
N ARG A 55 14.25 6.93 17.19
CA ARG A 55 15.54 6.58 16.56
C ARG A 55 15.66 7.32 15.22
N ASP A 56 16.84 7.88 14.98
CA ASP A 56 17.11 8.68 13.77
C ASP A 56 16.91 7.88 12.48
N VAL A 57 17.15 6.57 12.53
CA VAL A 57 17.01 5.72 11.34
C VAL A 57 15.56 5.36 11.01
N VAL A 58 14.61 5.71 11.89
CA VAL A 58 13.20 5.41 11.68
C VAL A 58 12.51 6.64 11.11
N ASP A 59 12.16 6.57 9.83
CA ASP A 59 11.44 7.64 9.15
C ASP A 59 9.94 7.39 9.23
N GLY A 60 9.26 8.13 10.10
CA GLY A 60 7.82 8.09 10.27
C GLY A 60 7.10 9.24 9.58
N SER A 61 7.69 9.82 8.54
CA SER A 61 7.09 10.99 7.87
C SER A 61 5.85 10.64 7.04
N PHE A 62 5.69 9.38 6.65
CA PHE A 62 4.54 8.96 5.83
C PHE A 62 3.25 8.90 6.64
N THR A 63 2.09 8.97 5.95
CA THR A 63 0.79 8.83 6.59
C THR A 63 0.36 7.37 6.68
N TYR A 64 0.50 6.63 5.58
CA TYR A 64 0.12 5.22 5.50
C TYR A 64 1.20 4.42 4.80
N SER A 65 1.35 3.17 5.24
CA SER A 65 2.15 2.18 4.53
C SER A 65 1.25 1.04 4.06
N LEU A 66 1.64 0.47 2.92
CA LEU A 66 0.96 -0.69 2.34
C LEU A 66 2.03 -1.71 2.02
N ILE A 67 1.83 -2.94 2.48
CA ILE A 67 2.69 -4.06 2.11
C ILE A 67 1.82 -5.12 1.47
N VAL A 68 2.15 -5.47 0.23
CA VAL A 68 1.45 -6.51 -0.52
C VAL A 68 2.48 -7.47 -1.06
N THR A 69 2.22 -8.76 -0.95
CA THR A 69 3.08 -9.77 -1.54
C THR A 69 2.41 -10.42 -2.74
N PHE A 70 3.24 -10.93 -3.64
CA PHE A 70 2.79 -11.56 -4.89
C PHE A 70 3.56 -12.84 -5.12
N GLU A 71 2.96 -13.76 -5.88
CA GLU A 71 3.63 -14.99 -6.26
C GLU A 71 4.75 -14.78 -7.29
N SER A 72 4.73 -13.63 -7.99
CA SER A 72 5.70 -13.33 -9.04
C SER A 72 5.68 -11.85 -9.39
N ALA A 73 6.73 -11.41 -10.09
CA ALA A 73 6.77 -10.05 -10.65
C ALA A 73 5.66 -9.85 -11.69
N GLU A 74 5.31 -10.91 -12.43
CA GLU A 74 4.23 -10.85 -13.42
C GLU A 74 2.88 -10.60 -12.75
N ALA A 75 2.64 -11.25 -11.60
CA ALA A 75 1.40 -11.03 -10.84
C ALA A 75 1.31 -9.58 -10.38
N GLN A 76 2.42 -8.98 -9.96
CA GLN A 76 2.46 -7.58 -9.56
C GLN A 76 2.14 -6.66 -10.75
N GLN A 77 2.63 -6.97 -11.93
CA GLN A 77 2.33 -6.18 -13.13
C GLN A 77 0.84 -6.24 -13.47
N LYS A 78 0.22 -7.40 -13.33
CA LYS A 78 -1.22 -7.56 -13.55
C LYS A 78 -2.04 -6.81 -12.50
N TYR A 79 -1.58 -6.84 -11.25
CA TYR A 79 -2.19 -6.07 -10.16
C TYR A 79 -2.21 -4.58 -10.49
N GLN A 80 -1.14 -4.07 -11.10
CA GLN A 80 -0.98 -2.65 -11.42
C GLN A 80 -2.04 -2.14 -12.40
N VAL A 81 -2.56 -3.02 -13.26
CA VAL A 81 -3.51 -2.64 -14.32
C VAL A 81 -4.91 -3.26 -14.12
N GLU A 82 -5.13 -4.00 -13.04
CA GLU A 82 -6.45 -4.58 -12.79
C GLU A 82 -7.46 -3.50 -12.41
N PRO A 83 -8.75 -3.72 -12.72
CA PRO A 83 -9.78 -2.70 -12.45
C PRO A 83 -9.84 -2.19 -11.00
N PRO A 84 -9.69 -3.04 -9.96
CA PRO A 84 -9.67 -2.52 -8.58
C PRO A 84 -8.56 -1.51 -8.33
N HIS A 85 -7.38 -1.68 -8.93
CA HIS A 85 -6.28 -0.72 -8.79
C HIS A 85 -6.62 0.60 -9.47
N LEU A 86 -7.13 0.53 -10.69
CA LEU A 86 -7.48 1.73 -11.44
C LEU A 86 -8.56 2.54 -10.73
N LYS A 87 -9.54 1.84 -10.15
CA LYS A 87 -10.58 2.48 -9.36
C LYS A 87 -10.03 3.16 -8.11
N PHE A 88 -9.09 2.50 -7.41
CA PHE A 88 -8.45 3.08 -6.24
C PHE A 88 -7.72 4.37 -6.60
N VAL A 89 -6.93 4.36 -7.67
CA VAL A 89 -6.20 5.56 -8.11
C VAL A 89 -7.18 6.67 -8.45
N GLU A 90 -8.25 6.37 -9.18
CA GLU A 90 -9.26 7.35 -9.55
C GLU A 90 -9.91 7.98 -8.32
N GLU A 91 -10.28 7.17 -7.32
CA GLU A 91 -10.99 7.64 -6.14
C GLU A 91 -10.10 8.33 -5.10
N ALA A 92 -8.86 7.87 -4.96
CA ALA A 92 -8.03 8.25 -3.82
C ALA A 92 -6.82 9.12 -4.15
N SER A 93 -6.41 9.21 -5.43
CA SER A 93 -5.17 9.91 -5.76
C SER A 93 -5.18 11.39 -5.40
N SER A 94 -6.35 12.03 -5.36
CA SER A 94 -6.44 13.44 -4.95
C SER A 94 -6.18 13.65 -3.46
N LEU A 95 -6.19 12.59 -2.67
CA LEU A 95 -5.98 12.66 -1.23
C LEU A 95 -4.51 12.69 -0.84
N TRP A 96 -3.61 12.17 -1.69
CA TRP A 96 -2.18 12.14 -1.36
C TRP A 96 -1.39 13.19 -2.13
N SER A 97 -0.32 13.67 -1.50
CA SER A 97 0.62 14.61 -2.11
C SER A 97 1.86 13.92 -2.65
N LYS A 98 2.15 12.69 -2.17
CA LYS A 98 3.37 11.97 -2.53
C LYS A 98 3.15 10.49 -2.32
N VAL A 99 3.74 9.68 -3.19
CA VAL A 99 3.76 8.21 -3.08
C VAL A 99 5.17 7.75 -3.40
N ILE A 100 5.67 6.81 -2.61
CA ILE A 100 6.94 6.13 -2.91
C ILE A 100 6.67 4.63 -2.89
N VAL A 101 7.20 3.93 -3.88
CA VAL A 101 7.08 2.47 -4.01
C VAL A 101 8.46 1.85 -3.95
N TYR A 102 8.60 0.81 -3.14
CA TYR A 102 9.79 -0.03 -3.12
C TYR A 102 9.37 -1.46 -3.40
N ASP A 103 9.82 -1.99 -4.52
CA ASP A 103 9.59 -3.37 -4.91
C ASP A 103 10.83 -4.19 -4.65
N SER A 104 10.65 -5.37 -4.09
CA SER A 104 11.76 -6.28 -3.79
C SER A 104 11.39 -7.70 -4.19
N GLN A 105 12.34 -8.39 -4.78
CA GLN A 105 12.21 -9.81 -5.08
C GLN A 105 12.96 -10.61 -4.03
N GLY A 106 12.39 -11.74 -3.62
CA GLY A 106 13.03 -12.61 -2.66
C GLY A 106 14.36 -13.15 -3.19
N ILE A 107 15.31 -13.34 -2.28
CA ILE A 107 16.65 -13.84 -2.62
C ILE A 107 16.78 -15.34 -2.39
N ASP A 108 15.77 -15.97 -1.80
CA ASP A 108 15.74 -17.41 -1.55
C ASP A 108 14.92 -18.15 -2.66
#